data_a50d1eea8ce3744054ec49d024278101
#
_entry.id   a50d1eea8ce3744054ec49d024278101
#
_cell.length_a   1.000
_cell.length_b   1.000
_cell.length_c   1.000
_cell.angle_alpha   90.00
_cell.angle_beta   90.00
_cell.angle_gamma   90.00
#
_symmetry.space_group_name_H-M   'P 1'
#
loop_
_entity.id
_entity.type
_entity.pdbx_description
1 polymer ?
#
loop_
_entity_poly.entity_id
_entity_poly.type
_entity_poly.pdbx_seq_one_letter_code
_entity_poly.pdbx_strand_id
1 'polypeptide(L)'
;MPRNKKNDSSSNFFADVYEVARLIPKGRVTSYGAIGNYLGAKSSARMVGWAMHGCPKDVPAHRVVNSAGLLTGKHHFKPPEKMERLLKREGVIVVKDKVKNFREIFWDPSRELL
;
A
#
# COMPACT_ATOMS: atom_id res chain seq x y z
N MET A 1 -22.57 7.97 -0.89
CA MET A 1 -23.01 7.88 -2.26
C MET A 1 -22.78 6.49 -2.84
N PRO A 2 -23.79 5.92 -3.44
CA PRO A 2 -23.61 4.57 -3.96
C PRO A 2 -22.71 4.55 -5.19
N ARG A 3 -21.95 3.51 -5.31
CA ARG A 3 -21.15 3.30 -6.49
C ARG A 3 -22.02 2.86 -7.63
N ASN A 4 -21.58 3.20 -8.81
CA ASN A 4 -22.24 2.72 -10.00
C ASN A 4 -21.85 1.26 -10.20
N LYS A 5 -22.78 0.36 -9.95
CA LYS A 5 -22.52 -1.07 -10.02
C LYS A 5 -22.30 -1.56 -11.43
N LYS A 6 -22.66 -0.77 -12.41
CA LYS A 6 -22.48 -1.15 -13.80
C LYS A 6 -21.06 -0.93 -14.26
N ASN A 7 -20.33 -0.13 -13.51
CA ASN A 7 -18.96 0.13 -13.90
C ASN A 7 -18.12 -1.09 -13.68
N ASP A 8 -17.01 -1.11 -14.36
CA ASP A 8 -16.00 -2.10 -14.16
C ASP A 8 -15.64 -2.17 -12.67
N SER A 9 -15.85 -3.33 -12.06
CA SER A 9 -15.54 -3.50 -10.65
C SER A 9 -14.06 -3.31 -10.36
N SER A 10 -13.19 -3.60 -11.33
CA SER A 10 -11.75 -3.37 -11.19
C SER A 10 -11.46 -1.89 -11.01
N SER A 11 -12.16 -1.06 -11.78
CA SER A 11 -11.99 0.39 -11.70
C SER A 11 -12.39 0.91 -10.33
N ASN A 12 -13.52 0.44 -9.80
CA ASN A 12 -13.96 0.83 -8.47
C ASN A 12 -13.03 0.30 -7.40
N PHE A 13 -12.53 -0.90 -7.58
CA PHE A 13 -11.61 -1.49 -6.64
C PHE A 13 -10.31 -0.67 -6.56
N PHE A 14 -9.79 -0.28 -7.71
CA PHE A 14 -8.55 0.52 -7.73
C PHE A 14 -8.76 1.86 -7.02
N ALA A 15 -9.89 2.50 -7.26
CA ALA A 15 -10.21 3.76 -6.58
C ALA A 15 -10.25 3.56 -5.07
N ASP A 16 -10.86 2.46 -4.62
CA ASP A 16 -10.92 2.14 -3.20
C ASP A 16 -9.54 1.89 -2.62
N VAL A 17 -8.68 1.21 -3.36
CA VAL A 17 -7.30 0.97 -2.92
C VAL A 17 -6.59 2.31 -2.70
N TYR A 18 -6.75 3.24 -3.63
CA TYR A 18 -6.10 4.55 -3.53
C TYR A 18 -6.59 5.32 -2.32
N GLU A 19 -7.90 5.27 -2.06
CA GLU A 19 -8.46 5.96 -0.90
C GLU A 19 -7.87 5.44 0.41
N VAL A 20 -7.77 4.11 0.52
CA VAL A 20 -7.18 3.51 1.71
C VAL A 20 -5.70 3.88 1.83
N ALA A 21 -4.97 3.78 0.73
CA ALA A 21 -3.54 4.06 0.74
C ALA A 21 -3.24 5.51 1.14
N ARG A 22 -4.09 6.44 0.74
CA ARG A 22 -3.90 7.85 1.12
C ARG A 22 -3.99 8.07 2.62
N LEU A 23 -4.62 7.16 3.34
CA LEU A 23 -4.80 7.29 4.78
C LEU A 23 -3.64 6.71 5.58
N ILE A 24 -2.70 6.02 4.94
CA ILE A 24 -1.55 5.47 5.66
C ILE A 24 -0.70 6.62 6.18
N PRO A 25 -0.49 6.71 7.51
CA PRO A 25 0.29 7.83 8.06
C PRO A 25 1.76 7.75 7.71
N LYS A 26 2.43 8.88 7.74
CA LYS A 26 3.89 8.93 7.63
C LYS A 26 4.50 8.08 8.72
N GLY A 27 5.55 7.36 8.37
CA GLY A 27 6.25 6.54 9.34
C GLY A 27 5.60 5.19 9.59
N ARG A 28 4.50 4.91 8.91
CA ARG A 28 3.80 3.64 9.01
C ARG A 28 3.78 2.97 7.63
N VAL A 29 3.65 1.66 7.65
CA VAL A 29 3.54 0.89 6.40
C VAL A 29 2.42 -0.11 6.52
N THR A 30 1.85 -0.51 5.40
CA THR A 30 0.88 -1.60 5.36
C THR A 30 1.31 -2.58 4.26
N SER A 31 0.52 -3.63 4.09
CA SER A 31 0.81 -4.62 3.07
C SER A 31 -0.29 -4.66 2.02
N TYR A 32 0.04 -5.19 0.86
CA TYR A 32 -0.95 -5.38 -0.19
C TYR A 32 -2.12 -6.22 0.31
N GLY A 33 -1.80 -7.28 1.06
CA GLY A 33 -2.84 -8.16 1.60
C GLY A 33 -3.74 -7.48 2.62
N ALA A 34 -3.17 -6.62 3.45
CA ALA A 34 -3.96 -5.93 4.46
C ALA A 34 -4.98 -4.99 3.82
N ILE A 35 -4.58 -4.28 2.76
CA ILE A 35 -5.51 -3.42 2.04
C ILE A 35 -6.61 -4.28 1.41
N GLY A 36 -6.22 -5.38 0.77
CA GLY A 36 -7.19 -6.27 0.14
C GLY A 36 -8.19 -6.82 1.14
N ASN A 37 -7.71 -7.25 2.29
CA ASN A 37 -8.59 -7.78 3.34
C ASN A 37 -9.58 -6.72 3.81
N TYR A 38 -9.11 -5.51 4.01
CA TYR A 38 -9.97 -4.42 4.46
C TYR A 38 -11.09 -4.16 3.45
N LEU A 39 -10.78 -4.26 2.17
CA LEU A 39 -11.76 -4.02 1.13
C LEU A 39 -12.63 -5.24 0.85
N GLY A 40 -12.45 -6.32 1.60
CA GLY A 40 -13.31 -7.50 1.51
C GLY A 40 -13.04 -8.38 0.31
N ALA A 41 -11.92 -8.19 -0.34
CA ALA A 41 -11.58 -8.96 -1.54
C ALA A 41 -10.49 -9.96 -1.21
N LYS A 42 -10.88 -11.15 -0.88
CA LYS A 42 -9.93 -12.23 -0.60
C LYS A 42 -9.00 -12.42 -1.79
N SER A 43 -7.81 -12.82 -1.52
CA SER A 43 -6.77 -13.09 -2.52
C SER A 43 -6.47 -11.90 -3.41
N SER A 44 -6.76 -10.73 -2.96
CA SER A 44 -6.62 -9.54 -3.78
C SER A 44 -5.30 -8.80 -3.58
N ALA A 45 -4.36 -9.37 -2.83
CA ALA A 45 -3.04 -8.76 -2.71
C ALA A 45 -2.45 -8.46 -4.09
N ARG A 46 -2.61 -9.38 -5.03
CA ARG A 46 -2.13 -9.19 -6.39
C ARG A 46 -2.83 -8.01 -7.07
N MET A 47 -4.15 -7.91 -6.90
CA MET A 47 -4.89 -6.79 -7.50
C MET A 47 -4.52 -5.46 -6.86
N VAL A 48 -4.28 -5.46 -5.56
CA VAL A 48 -3.78 -4.25 -4.89
C VAL A 48 -2.42 -3.87 -5.47
N GLY A 49 -1.58 -4.87 -5.70
CA GLY A 49 -0.29 -4.63 -6.35
C GLY A 49 -0.44 -3.99 -7.73
N TRP A 50 -1.40 -4.48 -8.52
CA TRP A 50 -1.66 -3.90 -9.83
C TRP A 50 -2.14 -2.46 -9.71
N ALA A 51 -3.03 -2.18 -8.76
CA ALA A 51 -3.52 -0.83 -8.54
C ALA A 51 -2.37 0.11 -8.17
N MET A 52 -1.49 -0.34 -7.28
CA MET A 52 -0.39 0.49 -6.82
C MET A 52 0.64 0.75 -7.92
N HIS A 53 0.75 -0.15 -8.88
CA HIS A 53 1.70 0.00 -9.98
C HIS A 53 1.47 1.28 -10.78
N GLY A 54 0.23 1.67 -11.01
CA GLY A 54 -0.08 2.87 -11.77
C GLY A 54 -0.82 3.91 -10.97
N CYS A 55 -0.56 3.99 -9.68
CA CYS A 55 -1.33 4.88 -8.82
C CYS A 55 -1.02 6.36 -9.08
N PRO A 56 -1.97 7.24 -8.74
CA PRO A 56 -1.72 8.68 -8.80
C PRO A 56 -0.56 9.09 -7.91
N LYS A 57 0.05 10.22 -8.24
CA LYS A 57 1.25 10.68 -7.53
C LYS A 57 1.01 11.02 -6.07
N ASP A 58 -0.21 11.38 -5.72
CA ASP A 58 -0.53 11.73 -4.34
C ASP A 58 -0.75 10.50 -3.44
N VAL A 59 -0.76 9.30 -4.03
CA VAL A 59 -0.91 8.07 -3.26
C VAL A 59 0.48 7.65 -2.76
N PRO A 60 0.63 7.45 -1.43
CA PRO A 60 1.95 7.12 -0.88
C PRO A 60 2.31 5.65 -1.11
N ALA A 61 2.62 5.31 -2.35
CA ALA A 61 2.92 3.93 -2.74
C ALA A 61 4.11 3.36 -1.98
N HIS A 62 5.01 4.20 -1.51
CA HIS A 62 6.18 3.75 -0.75
C HIS A 62 5.81 3.16 0.61
N ARG A 63 4.60 3.41 1.10
CA ARG A 63 4.14 2.89 2.39
C ARG A 63 3.43 1.55 2.26
N VAL A 64 3.47 0.93 1.08
CA VAL A 64 2.85 -0.38 0.87
C VAL A 64 3.94 -1.38 0.51
N VAL A 65 4.08 -2.40 1.34
CA VAL A 65 5.10 -3.43 1.18
C VAL A 65 4.41 -4.79 1.15
N ASN A 66 5.18 -5.86 1.00
CA ASN A 66 4.55 -7.19 1.06
C ASN A 66 4.36 -7.63 2.51
N SER A 67 3.74 -8.78 2.70
CA SER A 67 3.40 -9.26 4.05
C SER A 67 4.60 -9.55 4.93
N ALA A 68 5.78 -9.69 4.34
CA ALA A 68 7.01 -9.88 5.09
C ALA A 68 7.77 -8.57 5.33
N GLY A 69 7.21 -7.44 4.90
CA GLY A 69 7.86 -6.15 5.06
C GLY A 69 8.87 -5.82 3.96
N LEU A 70 8.88 -6.59 2.88
CA LEU A 70 9.83 -6.37 1.79
C LEU A 70 9.32 -5.33 0.81
N LEU A 71 10.26 -4.55 0.28
CA LEU A 71 9.97 -3.47 -0.66
C LEU A 71 9.85 -4.03 -2.08
N THR A 72 8.88 -4.91 -2.28
CA THR A 72 8.72 -5.56 -3.58
C THR A 72 8.23 -4.61 -4.67
N GLY A 73 7.64 -3.49 -4.29
CA GLY A 73 7.18 -2.49 -5.25
C GLY A 73 8.25 -1.51 -5.70
N LYS A 74 9.49 -1.68 -5.26
CA LYS A 74 10.53 -0.70 -5.56
C LYS A 74 10.80 -0.55 -7.06
N HIS A 75 10.52 -1.59 -7.83
CA HIS A 75 10.78 -1.57 -9.27
C HIS A 75 9.85 -0.63 -10.02
N HIS A 76 8.80 -0.17 -9.37
CA HIS A 76 7.89 0.82 -9.97
C HIS A 76 8.33 2.25 -9.70
N PHE A 77 9.38 2.42 -8.92
CA PHE A 77 9.97 3.74 -8.65
C PHE A 77 11.16 3.97 -9.56
N LYS A 78 11.42 5.22 -9.89
CA LYS A 78 12.53 5.61 -10.77
C LYS A 78 13.38 6.65 -10.07
N PRO A 79 14.57 6.26 -9.59
CA PRO A 79 15.12 4.91 -9.59
C PRO A 79 14.46 4.05 -8.50
N PRO A 80 14.68 2.73 -8.52
CA PRO A 80 14.09 1.85 -7.50
C PRO A 80 14.44 2.25 -6.07
N GLU A 81 15.62 2.78 -5.85
CA GLU A 81 16.06 3.22 -4.52
C GLU A 81 15.21 4.35 -3.96
N LYS A 82 14.43 5.00 -4.80
CA LYS A 82 13.57 6.09 -4.35
C LYS A 82 12.59 5.64 -3.28
N MET A 83 12.09 4.42 -3.39
CA MET A 83 11.14 3.89 -2.41
C MET A 83 11.77 3.88 -1.02
N GLU A 84 12.97 3.34 -0.91
CA GLU A 84 13.66 3.29 0.38
C GLU A 84 13.97 4.69 0.89
N ARG A 85 14.39 5.60 0.02
CA ARG A 85 14.68 6.97 0.44
C ARG A 85 13.46 7.67 1.01
N LEU A 86 12.30 7.47 0.39
CA LEU A 86 11.07 8.07 0.89
C LEU A 86 10.71 7.53 2.27
N LEU A 87 10.86 6.23 2.46
CA LEU A 87 10.61 5.61 3.76
C LEU A 87 11.60 6.13 4.82
N LYS A 88 12.86 6.23 4.46
CA LYS A 88 13.87 6.72 5.40
C LYS A 88 13.61 8.15 5.83
N ARG A 89 13.12 8.99 4.93
CA ARG A 89 12.75 10.36 5.27
C ARG A 89 11.67 10.40 6.34
N GLU A 90 10.85 9.37 6.40
CA GLU A 90 9.75 9.30 7.36
C GLU A 90 10.16 8.59 8.65
N GLY A 91 11.44 8.26 8.78
CA GLY A 91 11.93 7.60 9.97
C GLY A 91 11.85 6.08 9.94
N VAL A 92 11.47 5.51 8.81
CA VAL A 92 11.39 4.06 8.67
C VAL A 92 12.77 3.51 8.34
N ILE A 93 13.20 2.50 9.10
CA ILE A 93 14.49 1.87 8.89
C ILE A 93 14.33 0.70 7.93
N VAL A 94 15.15 0.70 6.87
CA VAL A 94 15.12 -0.36 5.86
C VAL A 94 16.50 -0.99 5.79
N VAL A 95 16.55 -2.30 5.90
CA VAL A 95 17.79 -3.07 5.81
C VAL A 95 17.60 -4.18 4.80
N LYS A 96 18.40 -4.19 3.77
CA LYS A 96 18.34 -5.21 2.71
C LYS A 96 16.92 -5.33 2.15
N ASP A 97 16.36 -4.19 1.77
CA ASP A 97 15.03 -4.11 1.17
C ASP A 97 13.89 -4.56 2.09
N LYS A 98 14.14 -4.61 3.39
CA LYS A 98 13.12 -5.04 4.34
C LYS A 98 12.95 -3.99 5.43
N VAL A 99 11.71 -3.69 5.75
CA VAL A 99 11.39 -2.75 6.83
C VAL A 99 11.75 -3.41 8.16
N LYS A 100 12.58 -2.70 8.94
CA LYS A 100 12.90 -3.13 10.28
C LYS A 100 11.75 -2.74 11.20
N ASN A 101 11.49 -3.54 12.21
CA ASN A 101 10.39 -3.30 13.15
C ASN A 101 9.03 -3.25 12.45
N PHE A 102 8.86 -4.11 11.45
CA PHE A 102 7.66 -4.11 10.63
C PHE A 102 6.39 -4.20 11.48
N ARG A 103 6.37 -5.08 12.48
CA ARG A 103 5.18 -5.23 13.32
C ARG A 103 4.80 -3.96 14.06
N GLU A 104 5.81 -3.22 14.50
CA GLU A 104 5.57 -2.04 15.32
C GLU A 104 5.01 -0.89 14.52
N ILE A 105 5.40 -0.79 13.25
CA ILE A 105 4.93 0.31 12.41
C ILE A 105 3.87 -0.13 11.41
N PHE A 106 3.44 -1.37 11.50
CA PHE A 106 2.40 -1.89 10.61
C PHE A 106 1.06 -1.20 10.88
N TRP A 107 0.48 -0.65 9.83
CA TRP A 107 -0.80 0.02 9.89
C TRP A 107 -1.83 -0.90 9.24
N ASP A 108 -2.74 -1.41 10.04
CA ASP A 108 -3.75 -2.35 9.56
C ASP A 108 -5.06 -1.59 9.36
N PRO A 109 -5.49 -1.36 8.12
CA PRO A 109 -6.70 -0.58 7.90
C PRO A 109 -7.93 -1.19 8.53
N SER A 110 -7.97 -2.52 8.67
CA SER A 110 -9.11 -3.19 9.30
C SER A 110 -9.24 -2.82 10.78
N ARG A 111 -8.16 -2.37 11.39
CA ARG A 111 -8.18 -1.98 12.81
C ARG A 111 -8.16 -0.48 12.98
N GLU A 112 -7.47 0.23 12.10
CA GLU A 112 -7.27 1.67 12.24
C GLU A 112 -8.46 2.48 11.71
N LEU A 113 -9.19 1.92 10.77
CA LEU A 113 -10.31 2.61 10.12
C LEU A 113 -11.67 2.07 10.57
N LEU A 114 -11.78 1.75 11.83
CA LEU A 114 -13.05 1.27 12.37
C LEU A 114 -14.12 2.37 12.38
#